data_9fd2238b4a1793be9cfb5df5428d166d
#
_entry.id   9fd2238b4a1793be9cfb5df5428d166d
#
_cell.length_a   1.000
_cell.length_b   1.000
_cell.length_c   1.000
_cell.angle_alpha   90.00
_cell.angle_beta   90.00
_cell.angle_gamma   90.00
#
_symmetry.space_group_name_H-M   'P 1'
#
loop_
_entity.id
_entity.type
_entity.pdbx_description
1 polymer ?
#
loop_
_entity_poly.entity_id
_entity_poly.type
_entity_poly.pdbx_seq_one_letter_code
_entity_poly.pdbx_strand_id
1 'polypeptide(L)'
;MDRRTLEIAYTVPGGAHRVWLGKLAAAFGLLVAAEILLVGVTSAFFAPVTLGALYGALQEAVFYLVLSMGLAALTRSEITGALAVAVVFSLNGFVTGFGGNQIRVSPTFNPLSMVGTSPEIVVAYTVQNRIGLALAIAALTALAFARAERREKLLS
;
A
#
# COMPACT_ATOMS: atom_id res chain seq x y z
N MET A 1 16.80 11.68 7.18
CA MET A 1 17.54 10.52 7.72
C MET A 1 18.91 10.98 8.08
N ASP A 2 19.27 10.86 9.34
CA ASP A 2 20.56 11.29 9.84
C ASP A 2 21.66 10.36 9.26
N ARG A 3 22.81 10.91 8.83
CA ARG A 3 23.90 10.13 8.22
C ARG A 3 24.34 8.96 9.13
N ARG A 4 24.29 9.15 10.45
CA ARG A 4 24.60 8.11 11.45
C ARG A 4 23.68 6.90 11.40
N THR A 5 22.40 7.09 11.10
CA THR A 5 21.42 5.97 10.99
C THR A 5 21.69 5.11 9.76
N LEU A 6 22.23 5.70 8.70
CA LEU A 6 22.66 4.96 7.50
C LEU A 6 23.90 4.10 7.78
N GLU A 7 24.90 4.63 8.45
CA GLU A 7 26.12 3.86 8.79
C GLU A 7 25.80 2.63 9.64
N ILE A 8 24.88 2.75 10.62
CA ILE A 8 24.45 1.62 11.46
C ILE A 8 23.70 0.57 10.61
N ALA A 9 22.88 0.98 9.66
CA ALA A 9 22.13 0.06 8.79
C ALA A 9 23.05 -0.78 7.90
N TYR A 10 24.22 -0.26 7.51
CA TYR A 10 25.19 -0.98 6.68
C TYR A 10 26.16 -1.88 7.48
N THR A 11 26.26 -1.70 8.80
CA THR A 11 27.09 -2.55 9.67
C THR A 11 26.34 -3.79 10.19
N VAL A 12 25.02 -3.88 9.95
CA VAL A 12 24.22 -5.05 10.39
C VAL A 12 24.52 -6.25 9.50
N PRO A 13 24.86 -7.43 10.05
CA PRO A 13 25.05 -8.65 9.27
C PRO A 13 23.77 -8.98 8.48
N GLY A 14 23.86 -8.95 7.14
CA GLY A 14 22.74 -9.20 6.24
C GLY A 14 22.27 -8.00 5.42
N GLY A 15 22.99 -6.86 5.47
CA GLY A 15 22.86 -5.71 4.59
C GLY A 15 21.54 -4.92 4.71
N ALA A 16 21.41 -3.89 3.87
CA ALA A 16 20.22 -3.03 3.79
C ALA A 16 18.91 -3.79 3.59
N HIS A 17 18.97 -4.94 2.94
CA HIS A 17 17.84 -5.83 2.67
C HIS A 17 17.09 -6.24 3.95
N ARG A 18 17.80 -6.66 5.00
CA ARG A 18 17.18 -7.03 6.28
C ARG A 18 16.53 -5.84 6.98
N VAL A 19 17.16 -4.67 6.91
CA VAL A 19 16.60 -3.44 7.50
C VAL A 19 15.30 -3.05 6.79
N TRP A 20 15.26 -3.14 5.46
CA TRP A 20 14.06 -2.86 4.68
C TRP A 20 12.94 -3.87 4.96
N LEU A 21 13.26 -5.16 5.03
CA LEU A 21 12.29 -6.20 5.41
C LEU A 21 11.78 -5.98 6.83
N GLY A 22 12.64 -5.64 7.78
CA GLY A 22 12.23 -5.33 9.15
C GLY A 22 11.27 -4.13 9.23
N LYS A 23 11.56 -3.05 8.50
CA LYS A 23 10.67 -1.88 8.40
C LYS A 23 9.33 -2.24 7.75
N LEU A 24 9.36 -2.99 6.66
CA LEU A 24 8.15 -3.43 5.98
C LEU A 24 7.29 -4.32 6.88
N ALA A 25 7.90 -5.29 7.57
CA ALA A 25 7.20 -6.18 8.48
C ALA A 25 6.59 -5.44 9.67
N ALA A 26 7.34 -4.49 10.27
CA ALA A 26 6.84 -3.67 11.36
C ALA A 26 5.67 -2.78 10.92
N ALA A 27 5.80 -2.10 9.79
CA ALA A 27 4.74 -1.25 9.24
C ALA A 27 3.50 -2.08 8.86
N PHE A 28 3.68 -3.25 8.27
CA PHE A 28 2.60 -4.16 7.96
C PHE A 28 1.90 -4.67 9.23
N GLY A 29 2.66 -5.02 10.27
CA GLY A 29 2.09 -5.43 11.56
C GLY A 29 1.24 -4.33 12.20
N LEU A 30 1.71 -3.08 12.20
CA LEU A 30 0.93 -1.93 12.67
C LEU A 30 -0.34 -1.70 11.85
N LEU A 31 -0.24 -1.85 10.53
CA LEU A 31 -1.37 -1.69 9.63
C LEU A 31 -2.44 -2.76 9.89
N VAL A 32 -2.06 -4.03 10.05
CA VAL A 32 -2.98 -5.11 10.39
C VAL A 32 -3.63 -4.88 11.75
N ALA A 33 -2.88 -4.43 12.75
CA ALA A 33 -3.42 -4.12 14.07
C ALA A 33 -4.44 -2.98 14.02
N ALA A 34 -4.15 -1.91 13.26
CA ALA A 34 -5.08 -0.80 13.04
C ALA A 34 -6.35 -1.26 12.30
N GLU A 35 -6.22 -2.10 11.27
CA GLU A 35 -7.34 -2.66 10.53
C GLU A 35 -8.26 -3.50 11.42
N ILE A 36 -7.69 -4.39 12.23
CA ILE A 36 -8.46 -5.21 13.18
C ILE A 36 -9.23 -4.32 14.15
N LEU A 37 -8.59 -3.26 14.68
CA LEU A 37 -9.24 -2.32 15.58
C LEU A 37 -10.40 -1.59 14.87
N LEU A 38 -10.19 -1.09 13.68
CA LEU A 38 -11.21 -0.38 12.88
C LEU A 38 -12.39 -1.30 12.55
N VAL A 39 -12.12 -2.54 12.12
CA VAL A 39 -13.16 -3.54 11.86
C VAL A 39 -13.93 -3.87 13.12
N GLY A 40 -13.25 -4.03 14.26
CA GLY A 40 -13.90 -4.26 15.55
C GLY A 40 -14.84 -3.12 15.92
N VAL A 41 -14.38 -1.87 15.83
CA VAL A 41 -15.21 -0.68 16.10
C VAL A 41 -16.38 -0.58 15.12
N THR A 42 -16.11 -0.73 13.82
CA THR A 42 -17.15 -0.64 12.78
C THR A 42 -18.22 -1.71 12.96
N SER A 43 -17.81 -2.94 13.25
CA SER A 43 -18.74 -4.05 13.43
C SER A 43 -19.55 -3.93 14.73
N ALA A 44 -18.97 -3.32 15.77
CA ALA A 44 -19.66 -3.15 17.06
C ALA A 44 -20.68 -2.00 17.03
N PHE A 45 -20.41 -0.92 16.31
CA PHE A 45 -21.20 0.32 16.42
C PHE A 45 -22.00 0.66 15.15
N PHE A 46 -21.65 0.12 13.98
CA PHE A 46 -22.25 0.54 12.70
C PHE A 46 -22.86 -0.61 11.91
N ALA A 47 -22.04 -1.50 11.36
CA ALA A 47 -22.48 -2.61 10.50
C ALA A 47 -21.44 -3.72 10.46
N PRO A 48 -21.87 -4.99 10.32
CA PRO A 48 -20.94 -6.11 10.19
C PRO A 48 -20.08 -5.95 8.92
N VAL A 49 -18.75 -6.06 9.10
CA VAL A 49 -17.79 -5.96 8.01
C VAL A 49 -17.60 -7.34 7.37
N THR A 50 -17.78 -7.43 6.05
CA THR A 50 -17.54 -8.69 5.33
C THR A 50 -16.04 -8.95 5.14
N LEU A 51 -15.67 -10.24 5.06
CA LEU A 51 -14.28 -10.62 4.77
C LEU A 51 -13.75 -10.03 3.45
N GLY A 52 -14.62 -9.87 2.45
CA GLY A 52 -14.26 -9.23 1.18
C GLY A 52 -13.96 -7.74 1.33
N ALA A 53 -14.68 -7.02 2.20
CA ALA A 53 -14.40 -5.62 2.50
C ALA A 53 -13.09 -5.48 3.29
N LEU A 54 -12.88 -6.31 4.30
CA LEU A 54 -11.64 -6.36 5.06
C LEU A 54 -10.42 -6.62 4.17
N TYR A 55 -10.49 -7.65 3.31
CA TYR A 55 -9.43 -7.95 2.34
C TYR A 55 -9.17 -6.76 1.41
N GLY A 56 -10.25 -6.08 0.98
CA GLY A 56 -10.13 -4.91 0.12
C GLY A 56 -9.40 -3.75 0.75
N ALA A 57 -9.77 -3.41 1.97
CA ALA A 57 -9.15 -2.33 2.73
C ALA A 57 -7.68 -2.65 3.05
N LEU A 58 -7.39 -3.88 3.47
CA LEU A 58 -6.01 -4.32 3.71
C LEU A 58 -5.15 -4.24 2.45
N GLN A 59 -5.67 -4.68 1.30
CA GLN A 59 -4.93 -4.62 0.04
C GLN A 59 -4.66 -3.17 -0.41
N GLU A 60 -5.63 -2.28 -0.26
CA GLU A 60 -5.45 -0.84 -0.50
C GLU A 60 -4.37 -0.24 0.40
N ALA A 61 -4.44 -0.51 1.69
CA ALA A 61 -3.48 -0.01 2.66
C ALA A 61 -2.06 -0.53 2.40
N VAL A 62 -1.90 -1.81 2.04
CA VAL A 62 -0.62 -2.39 1.62
C VAL A 62 -0.09 -1.73 0.33
N PHE A 63 -0.95 -1.42 -0.63
CA PHE A 63 -0.54 -0.72 -1.83
C PHE A 63 0.07 0.65 -1.49
N TYR A 64 -0.59 1.46 -0.66
CA TYR A 64 -0.06 2.77 -0.27
C TYR A 64 1.18 2.68 0.62
N LEU A 65 1.28 1.65 1.48
CA LEU A 65 2.48 1.38 2.26
C LEU A 65 3.68 1.13 1.36
N VAL A 66 3.55 0.22 0.40
CA VAL A 66 4.65 -0.13 -0.53
C VAL A 66 4.98 1.03 -1.46
N LEU A 67 3.99 1.79 -1.91
CA LEU A 67 4.18 3.00 -2.70
C LEU A 67 4.97 4.05 -1.90
N SER A 68 4.63 4.27 -0.62
CA SER A 68 5.36 5.19 0.25
C SER A 68 6.82 4.77 0.40
N MET A 69 7.07 3.49 0.64
CA MET A 69 8.43 2.96 0.74
C MET A 69 9.22 3.12 -0.57
N GLY A 70 8.60 2.85 -1.71
CA GLY A 70 9.19 3.03 -3.03
C GLY A 70 9.56 4.49 -3.31
N LEU A 71 8.64 5.42 -3.02
CA LEU A 71 8.89 6.86 -3.17
C LEU A 71 9.94 7.38 -2.18
N ALA A 72 9.94 6.90 -0.93
CA ALA A 72 10.98 7.21 0.04
C ALA A 72 12.36 6.72 -0.44
N ALA A 73 12.42 5.53 -1.06
CA ALA A 73 13.63 5.00 -1.66
C ALA A 73 14.12 5.85 -2.85
N LEU A 74 13.22 6.43 -3.64
CA LEU A 74 13.56 7.31 -4.77
C LEU A 74 14.03 8.68 -4.30
N THR A 75 13.31 9.31 -3.38
CA THR A 75 13.54 10.69 -2.93
C THR A 75 14.59 10.80 -1.82
N ARG A 76 15.02 9.67 -1.25
CA ARG A 76 15.93 9.61 -0.08
C ARG A 76 15.36 10.27 1.19
N SER A 77 14.05 10.42 1.27
CA SER A 77 13.35 11.07 2.37
C SER A 77 12.05 10.32 2.67
N GLU A 78 11.91 9.84 3.89
CA GLU A 78 10.69 9.18 4.36
C GLU A 78 9.51 10.15 4.39
N ILE A 79 9.76 11.40 4.79
CA ILE A 79 8.75 12.47 4.80
C ILE A 79 8.25 12.76 3.38
N THR A 80 9.16 12.88 2.42
CA THR A 80 8.77 13.13 1.02
C THR A 80 8.00 11.95 0.44
N GLY A 81 8.37 10.71 0.78
CA GLY A 81 7.63 9.51 0.40
C GLY A 81 6.21 9.52 0.95
N ALA A 82 6.04 9.83 2.22
CA ALA A 82 4.73 9.90 2.87
C ALA A 82 3.84 11.02 2.29
N LEU A 83 4.40 12.22 2.07
CA LEU A 83 3.68 13.34 1.47
C LEU A 83 3.25 13.03 0.02
N ALA A 84 4.14 12.43 -0.77
CA ALA A 84 3.82 12.04 -2.14
C ALA A 84 2.67 11.02 -2.19
N VAL A 85 2.65 10.06 -1.26
CA VAL A 85 1.53 9.11 -1.15
C VAL A 85 0.24 9.81 -0.74
N ALA A 86 0.28 10.77 0.18
CA ALA A 86 -0.91 11.54 0.55
C ALA A 86 -1.49 12.29 -0.66
N VAL A 87 -0.64 12.85 -1.52
CA VAL A 87 -1.06 13.48 -2.78
C VAL A 87 -1.68 12.45 -3.74
N VAL A 88 -1.04 11.29 -3.95
CA VAL A 88 -1.56 10.23 -4.82
C VAL A 88 -2.91 9.72 -4.31
N PHE A 89 -3.03 9.50 -3.00
CA PHE A 89 -4.29 9.08 -2.36
C PHE A 89 -5.40 10.11 -2.59
N SER A 90 -5.11 11.40 -2.36
CA SER A 90 -6.07 12.50 -2.55
C SER A 90 -6.50 12.63 -4.02
N LEU A 91 -5.55 12.56 -4.96
CA LEU A 91 -5.84 12.60 -6.38
C LEU A 91 -6.68 11.39 -6.84
N ASN A 92 -6.34 10.20 -6.35
CA ASN A 92 -7.12 9.00 -6.67
C ASN A 92 -8.54 9.10 -6.11
N GLY A 93 -8.72 9.56 -4.87
CA GLY A 93 -10.04 9.81 -4.29
C GLY A 93 -10.83 10.87 -5.06
N PHE A 94 -10.16 11.95 -5.51
CA PHE A 94 -10.78 12.97 -6.34
C PHE A 94 -11.27 12.42 -7.68
N VAL A 95 -10.41 11.71 -8.42
CA VAL A 95 -10.75 11.15 -9.73
C VAL A 95 -11.87 10.10 -9.61
N THR A 96 -11.84 9.25 -8.59
CA THR A 96 -12.87 8.23 -8.38
C THR A 96 -14.19 8.82 -7.85
N GLY A 97 -14.12 9.91 -7.05
CA GLY A 97 -15.30 10.59 -6.51
C GLY A 97 -16.08 11.40 -7.54
N PHE A 98 -15.39 12.04 -8.48
CA PHE A 98 -16.01 12.90 -9.50
C PHE A 98 -16.24 12.24 -10.85
N GLY A 99 -15.60 11.10 -11.11
CA GLY A 99 -15.51 10.52 -12.45
C GLY A 99 -16.71 9.71 -12.92
N GLY A 100 -17.75 9.48 -12.13
CA GLY A 100 -18.95 8.71 -12.51
C GLY A 100 -18.70 7.29 -13.03
N ASN A 101 -17.53 7.01 -13.57
CA ASN A 101 -17.05 5.71 -14.02
C ASN A 101 -15.93 5.23 -13.10
N GLN A 102 -16.18 4.13 -12.42
CA GLN A 102 -15.15 3.54 -11.57
C GLN A 102 -13.96 3.06 -12.41
N ILE A 103 -12.77 3.51 -12.06
CA ILE A 103 -11.54 2.96 -12.62
C ILE A 103 -11.46 1.50 -12.16
N ARG A 104 -11.43 0.55 -13.11
CA ARG A 104 -11.48 -0.90 -12.82
C ARG A 104 -10.31 -1.38 -11.96
N VAL A 105 -9.14 -0.78 -12.13
CA VAL A 105 -7.96 -1.08 -11.30
C VAL A 105 -7.60 0.20 -10.54
N SER A 106 -8.13 0.33 -9.34
CA SER A 106 -7.90 1.46 -8.45
C SER A 106 -7.80 0.98 -7.01
N PRO A 107 -6.88 1.54 -6.19
CA PRO A 107 -6.85 1.24 -4.76
C PRO A 107 -8.19 1.51 -4.07
N THR A 108 -8.85 2.62 -4.41
CA THR A 108 -10.15 3.04 -3.85
C THR A 108 -11.38 2.39 -4.52
N PHE A 109 -11.19 1.31 -5.29
CA PHE A 109 -12.31 0.61 -5.91
C PHE A 109 -13.26 0.03 -4.85
N ASN A 110 -14.53 0.46 -4.91
CA ASN A 110 -15.56 -0.01 -4.00
C ASN A 110 -16.67 -0.77 -4.79
N PRO A 111 -16.75 -2.10 -4.69
CA PRO A 111 -17.78 -2.88 -5.36
C PRO A 111 -19.20 -2.55 -4.88
N LEU A 112 -19.36 -2.05 -3.65
CA LEU A 112 -20.66 -1.70 -3.08
C LEU A 112 -21.27 -0.44 -3.70
N SER A 113 -20.49 0.40 -4.36
CA SER A 113 -20.97 1.59 -5.05
C SER A 113 -21.57 1.29 -6.44
N MET A 114 -21.44 0.06 -6.94
CA MET A 114 -21.97 -0.38 -8.24
C MET A 114 -23.46 -0.78 -8.16
N VAL A 115 -24.29 0.12 -7.64
CA VAL A 115 -25.72 -0.10 -7.52
C VAL A 115 -26.37 -0.23 -8.90
N GLY A 116 -27.21 -1.25 -9.11
CA GLY A 116 -27.89 -1.50 -10.38
C GLY A 116 -27.07 -2.28 -11.43
N THR A 117 -25.84 -2.65 -11.12
CA THR A 117 -25.01 -3.50 -11.99
C THR A 117 -25.27 -4.98 -11.67
N SER A 118 -25.26 -5.85 -12.69
CA SER A 118 -25.42 -7.29 -12.46
C SER A 118 -24.32 -7.86 -11.56
N PRO A 119 -24.65 -8.82 -10.67
CA PRO A 119 -23.69 -9.40 -9.73
C PRO A 119 -22.44 -9.98 -10.39
N GLU A 120 -22.60 -10.57 -11.58
CA GLU A 120 -21.49 -11.18 -12.32
C GLU A 120 -20.46 -10.13 -12.76
N ILE A 121 -20.94 -8.96 -13.22
CA ILE A 121 -20.06 -7.83 -13.60
C ILE A 121 -19.35 -7.26 -12.38
N VAL A 122 -20.04 -7.12 -11.25
CA VAL A 122 -19.43 -6.65 -10.00
C VAL A 122 -18.34 -7.60 -9.55
N VAL A 123 -18.58 -8.91 -9.59
CA VAL A 123 -17.57 -9.93 -9.25
C VAL A 123 -16.38 -9.86 -10.23
N ALA A 124 -16.64 -9.79 -11.53
CA ALA A 124 -15.58 -9.72 -12.54
C ALA A 124 -14.68 -8.49 -12.34
N TYR A 125 -15.25 -7.31 -12.09
CA TYR A 125 -14.48 -6.09 -11.83
C TYR A 125 -13.74 -6.14 -10.50
N THR A 126 -14.35 -6.74 -9.48
CA THR A 126 -13.67 -6.94 -8.19
C THR A 126 -12.45 -7.84 -8.35
N VAL A 127 -12.57 -8.97 -9.03
CA VAL A 127 -11.45 -9.89 -9.29
C VAL A 127 -10.36 -9.18 -10.11
N GLN A 128 -10.74 -8.49 -11.17
CA GLN A 128 -9.78 -7.73 -12.00
C GLN A 128 -9.03 -6.68 -11.18
N ASN A 129 -9.73 -5.93 -10.32
CA ASN A 129 -9.12 -4.95 -9.43
C ASN A 129 -8.13 -5.61 -8.46
N ARG A 130 -8.52 -6.71 -7.81
CA ARG A 130 -7.69 -7.41 -6.83
C ARG A 130 -6.41 -7.96 -7.45
N ILE A 131 -6.51 -8.55 -8.62
CA ILE A 131 -5.35 -9.05 -9.37
C ILE A 131 -4.46 -7.88 -9.80
N GLY A 132 -5.03 -6.83 -10.37
CA GLY A 132 -4.29 -5.63 -10.81
C GLY A 132 -3.50 -4.98 -9.67
N LEU A 133 -4.13 -4.80 -8.49
CA LEU A 133 -3.46 -4.26 -7.31
C LEU A 133 -2.38 -5.20 -6.77
N ALA A 134 -2.62 -6.52 -6.75
CA ALA A 134 -1.61 -7.49 -6.33
C ALA A 134 -0.35 -7.42 -7.21
N LEU A 135 -0.54 -7.34 -8.53
CA LEU A 135 0.56 -7.17 -9.48
C LEU A 135 1.29 -5.82 -9.28
N ALA A 136 0.56 -4.74 -9.03
CA ALA A 136 1.13 -3.43 -8.76
C ALA A 136 1.95 -3.44 -7.45
N ILE A 137 1.45 -4.03 -6.39
CA ILE A 137 2.15 -4.20 -5.11
C ILE A 137 3.44 -4.99 -5.32
N ALA A 138 3.37 -6.12 -6.03
CA ALA A 138 4.54 -6.96 -6.32
C ALA A 138 5.61 -6.18 -7.12
N ALA A 139 5.20 -5.46 -8.18
CA ALA A 139 6.09 -4.66 -9.00
C ALA A 139 6.75 -3.52 -8.21
N LEU A 140 5.97 -2.77 -7.41
CA LEU A 140 6.48 -1.68 -6.57
C LEU A 140 7.44 -2.21 -5.50
N THR A 141 7.13 -3.34 -4.88
CA THR A 141 8.01 -4.00 -3.91
C THR A 141 9.34 -4.39 -4.58
N ALA A 142 9.30 -5.05 -5.72
CA ALA A 142 10.50 -5.45 -6.46
C ALA A 142 11.35 -4.23 -6.85
N LEU A 143 10.74 -3.15 -7.34
CA LEU A 143 11.42 -1.90 -7.68
C LEU A 143 12.07 -1.24 -6.45
N ALA A 144 11.38 -1.21 -5.31
CA ALA A 144 11.90 -0.63 -4.07
C ALA A 144 13.14 -1.40 -3.59
N PHE A 145 13.10 -2.73 -3.61
CA PHE A 145 14.23 -3.57 -3.22
C PHE A 145 15.39 -3.48 -4.22
N ALA A 146 15.14 -3.54 -5.53
CA ALA A 146 16.17 -3.39 -6.56
C ALA A 146 16.88 -2.03 -6.45
N ARG A 147 16.15 -0.98 -6.05
CA ARG A 147 16.73 0.35 -5.86
C ARG A 147 17.56 0.42 -4.58
N ALA A 148 17.14 -0.26 -3.51
CA ALA A 148 17.90 -0.34 -2.27
C ALA A 148 19.26 -1.06 -2.48
N GLU A 149 19.27 -2.19 -3.19
CA GLU A 149 20.50 -2.95 -3.50
C GLU A 149 21.52 -2.18 -4.36
N ARG A 150 21.04 -1.43 -5.36
CA ARG A 150 21.93 -0.60 -6.20
C ARG A 150 22.68 0.44 -5.41
N ARG A 151 22.14 0.90 -4.29
CA ARG A 151 22.79 1.88 -3.41
C ARG A 151 23.88 1.25 -2.57
N GLU A 152 23.73 0.04 -2.11
CA GLU A 152 24.77 -0.71 -1.40
C GLU A 152 26.04 -0.84 -2.25
N LYS A 153 25.86 -1.21 -3.53
CA LYS A 153 26.96 -1.39 -4.49
C LYS A 153 27.69 -0.10 -4.87
N LEU A 154 27.12 1.07 -4.61
CA LEU A 154 27.77 2.37 -4.86
C LEU A 154 28.51 2.92 -3.65
N LEU A 155 28.38 2.29 -2.49
CA LEU A 155 28.99 2.69 -1.23
C LEU A 155 30.07 1.67 -0.75
N SER A 156 30.15 0.50 -1.39
CA SER A 156 31.19 -0.53 -1.24
C SER A 156 32.32 -0.30 -2.25
#